data_4cf9d27c68c16fe509aeb401d1b5214e
#
_entry.id   4cf9d27c68c16fe509aeb401d1b5214e
#
_cell.length_a   1.000
_cell.length_b   1.000
_cell.length_c   1.000
_cell.angle_alpha   90.00
_cell.angle_beta   90.00
_cell.angle_gamma   90.00
#
_symmetry.space_group_name_H-M   'P 1'
#
loop_
_entity.id
_entity.type
_entity.pdbx_description
1 polymer ?
#
loop_
_entity_poly.entity_id
_entity_poly.type
_entity_poly.pdbx_seq_one_letter_code
_entity_poly.pdbx_strand_id
1 'polypeptide(L)'
;DMLKSLQSLEQSLENMDLNSIKDILKDLSQNMDEIESGLDRYLEIFKRLQAEQKLDEISKRMQQLFEQQKAIDKQINSASSEEKDNLSSIAQEELRNIEELNNILSQTEDAAKTIEQFSEETANSLKNLIDSDPAIAAQSDLEETRKSLMNADLSEASFSSNGSLKSIEKMMD
;
A
#
# COMPACT_ATOMS: atom_id res chain seq x y z
N ASP A 1 12.97 37.41 5.30
CA ASP A 1 14.00 38.06 6.11
C ASP A 1 15.42 37.75 5.64
N MET A 2 15.70 36.60 5.03
CA MET A 2 16.99 36.22 4.42
C MET A 2 17.50 37.26 3.40
N LEU A 3 16.63 37.84 2.58
CA LEU A 3 16.96 38.94 1.67
C LEU A 3 17.46 40.20 2.39
N LYS A 4 16.85 40.53 3.54
CA LYS A 4 17.29 41.65 4.38
C LYS A 4 18.64 41.38 5.00
N SER A 5 18.88 40.14 5.48
CA SER A 5 20.18 39.76 6.05
C SER A 5 21.28 39.78 5.00
N LEU A 6 21.03 39.37 3.77
CA LEU A 6 21.99 39.46 2.67
C LEU A 6 22.31 40.89 2.27
N GLN A 7 21.29 41.79 2.19
CA GLN A 7 21.50 43.19 1.90
C GLN A 7 22.28 43.87 3.03
N SER A 8 22.02 43.53 4.29
CA SER A 8 22.77 44.08 5.46
C SER A 8 24.21 43.55 5.46
N LEU A 9 24.45 42.30 5.03
CA LEU A 9 25.79 41.74 4.89
C LEU A 9 26.60 42.49 3.84
N GLU A 10 26.00 42.75 2.65
CA GLU A 10 26.62 43.54 1.59
C GLU A 10 27.03 44.93 2.08
N GLN A 11 26.13 45.62 2.82
CA GLN A 11 26.37 46.93 3.37
C GLN A 11 27.44 46.94 4.48
N SER A 12 27.51 45.87 5.30
CA SER A 12 28.52 45.72 6.36
C SER A 12 29.90 45.37 5.82
N LEU A 13 29.95 44.64 4.69
CA LEU A 13 31.18 44.35 3.95
C LEU A 13 31.76 45.60 3.33
N GLU A 14 30.91 46.49 2.79
CA GLU A 14 31.34 47.79 2.25
C GLU A 14 31.94 48.68 3.30
N ASN A 15 31.41 48.63 4.55
CA ASN A 15 31.88 49.45 5.69
C ASN A 15 33.02 48.79 6.50
N MET A 16 33.48 47.58 6.16
CA MET A 16 34.50 46.80 6.87
C MET A 16 34.22 46.61 8.38
N ASP A 17 32.95 46.52 8.77
CA ASP A 17 32.53 46.24 10.15
C ASP A 17 32.42 44.73 10.40
N LEU A 18 33.51 44.12 10.88
CA LEU A 18 33.63 42.71 11.17
C LEU A 18 32.63 42.18 12.20
N ASN A 19 32.19 42.99 13.16
CA ASN A 19 31.25 42.56 14.18
C ASN A 19 29.84 42.48 13.60
N SER A 20 29.42 43.47 12.84
CA SER A 20 28.15 43.45 12.14
C SER A 20 28.07 42.30 11.13
N ILE A 21 29.17 42.03 10.42
CA ILE A 21 29.27 40.88 9.52
C ILE A 21 29.03 39.53 10.27
N LYS A 22 29.66 39.36 11.44
CA LYS A 22 29.51 38.17 12.27
C LYS A 22 28.08 37.97 12.75
N ASP A 23 27.44 39.05 13.21
CA ASP A 23 26.04 38.99 13.68
C ASP A 23 25.08 38.69 12.54
N ILE A 24 25.27 39.28 11.36
CA ILE A 24 24.45 38.99 10.16
C ILE A 24 24.65 37.55 9.67
N LEU A 25 25.89 37.04 9.71
CA LEU A 25 26.15 35.61 9.33
C LEU A 25 25.50 34.68 10.33
N LYS A 26 25.44 35.00 11.62
CA LYS A 26 24.73 34.23 12.63
C LYS A 26 23.23 34.21 12.38
N ASP A 27 22.63 35.38 12.10
CA ASP A 27 21.20 35.49 11.77
C ASP A 27 20.87 34.73 10.47
N LEU A 28 21.75 34.79 9.46
CA LEU A 28 21.59 34.05 8.21
C LEU A 28 21.63 32.54 8.47
N SER A 29 22.57 32.09 9.31
CA SER A 29 22.66 30.67 9.69
C SER A 29 21.39 30.20 10.40
N GLN A 30 20.85 30.98 11.35
CA GLN A 30 19.61 30.66 12.04
C GLN A 30 18.40 30.59 11.08
N ASN A 31 18.31 31.54 10.14
CA ASN A 31 17.25 31.51 9.11
C ASN A 31 17.36 30.28 8.19
N MET A 32 18.57 29.82 7.85
CA MET A 32 18.79 28.62 7.08
C MET A 32 18.36 27.36 7.86
N ASP A 33 18.70 27.27 9.14
CA ASP A 33 18.30 26.16 10.01
C ASP A 33 16.78 26.08 10.16
N GLU A 34 16.08 27.22 10.26
CA GLU A 34 14.62 27.30 10.30
C GLU A 34 13.98 26.84 8.98
N ILE A 35 14.57 27.19 7.84
CA ILE A 35 14.13 26.76 6.51
C ILE A 35 14.33 25.26 6.36
N GLU A 36 15.50 24.74 6.73
CA GLU A 36 15.80 23.30 6.67
C GLU A 36 14.82 22.50 7.53
N SER A 37 14.61 22.91 8.79
CA SER A 37 13.63 22.28 9.69
C SER A 37 12.19 22.37 9.14
N GLY A 38 11.83 23.46 8.47
CA GLY A 38 10.54 23.61 7.78
C GLY A 38 10.39 22.62 6.62
N LEU A 39 11.42 22.48 5.79
CA LEU A 39 11.43 21.54 4.65
C LEU A 39 11.32 20.10 5.12
N ASP A 40 12.05 19.70 6.18
CA ASP A 40 11.97 18.37 6.75
C ASP A 40 10.56 18.05 7.25
N ARG A 41 9.91 19.00 7.92
CA ARG A 41 8.52 18.86 8.36
C ARG A 41 7.55 18.67 7.18
N TYR A 42 7.71 19.44 6.11
CA TYR A 42 6.89 19.30 4.90
C TYR A 42 7.12 17.95 4.22
N LEU A 43 8.37 17.50 4.17
CA LEU A 43 8.70 16.19 3.60
C LEU A 43 8.07 15.04 4.40
N GLU A 44 8.07 15.14 5.73
CA GLU A 44 7.41 14.17 6.60
C GLU A 44 5.90 14.12 6.37
N ILE A 45 5.24 15.28 6.32
CA ILE A 45 3.80 15.39 6.02
C ILE A 45 3.50 14.77 4.65
N PHE A 46 4.31 15.06 3.64
CA PHE A 46 4.13 14.53 2.30
C PHE A 46 4.27 12.99 2.25
N LYS A 47 5.27 12.44 2.95
CA LYS A 47 5.44 10.99 3.07
C LYS A 47 4.24 10.32 3.75
N ARG A 48 3.70 10.92 4.81
CA ARG A 48 2.48 10.42 5.48
C ARG A 48 1.30 10.43 4.54
N LEU A 49 1.07 11.51 3.82
CA LEU A 49 -0.02 11.61 2.86
C LEU A 49 0.09 10.56 1.74
N GLN A 50 1.30 10.32 1.22
CA GLN A 50 1.53 9.25 0.25
C GLN A 50 1.24 7.86 0.81
N ALA A 51 1.58 7.62 2.07
CA ALA A 51 1.28 6.35 2.72
C ALA A 51 -0.24 6.15 2.91
N GLU A 52 -0.96 7.18 3.34
CA GLU A 52 -2.43 7.15 3.46
C GLU A 52 -3.09 6.86 2.10
N GLN A 53 -2.63 7.50 1.04
CA GLN A 53 -3.14 7.25 -0.32
C GLN A 53 -2.89 5.80 -0.77
N LYS A 54 -1.72 5.23 -0.47
CA LYS A 54 -1.42 3.83 -0.78
C LYS A 54 -2.32 2.87 0.00
N LEU A 55 -2.57 3.12 1.28
CA LEU A 55 -3.47 2.30 2.09
C LEU A 55 -4.91 2.36 1.58
N ASP A 56 -5.39 3.52 1.19
CA ASP A 56 -6.72 3.69 0.59
C ASP A 56 -6.84 2.94 -0.75
N GLU A 57 -5.79 2.96 -1.56
CA GLU A 57 -5.73 2.18 -2.81
C GLU A 57 -5.74 0.67 -2.54
N ILE A 58 -4.93 0.18 -1.60
CA ILE A 58 -4.88 -1.22 -1.18
C ILE A 58 -6.27 -1.68 -0.70
N SER A 59 -6.91 -0.91 0.16
CA SER A 59 -8.25 -1.20 0.68
C SER A 59 -9.29 -1.30 -0.45
N LYS A 60 -9.28 -0.37 -1.40
CA LYS A 60 -10.18 -0.39 -2.57
C LYS A 60 -9.94 -1.60 -3.45
N ARG A 61 -8.69 -1.97 -3.67
CA ARG A 61 -8.33 -3.15 -4.47
C ARG A 61 -8.75 -4.45 -3.77
N MET A 62 -8.59 -4.55 -2.45
CA MET A 62 -9.06 -5.69 -1.68
C MET A 62 -10.59 -5.83 -1.78
N GLN A 63 -11.33 -4.73 -1.68
CA GLN A 63 -12.78 -4.73 -1.87
C GLN A 63 -13.17 -5.17 -3.28
N GLN A 64 -12.45 -4.74 -4.30
CA GLN A 64 -12.69 -5.15 -5.69
C GLN A 64 -12.41 -6.65 -5.88
N LEU A 65 -11.32 -7.15 -5.31
CA LEU A 65 -10.98 -8.57 -5.32
C LEU A 65 -12.09 -9.41 -4.67
N PHE A 66 -12.60 -8.97 -3.52
CA PHE A 66 -13.71 -9.64 -2.84
C PHE A 66 -14.97 -9.72 -3.72
N GLU A 67 -15.36 -8.63 -4.38
CA GLU A 67 -16.52 -8.63 -5.27
C GLU A 67 -16.30 -9.49 -6.53
N GLN A 68 -15.08 -9.52 -7.08
CA GLN A 68 -14.72 -10.40 -8.18
C GLN A 68 -14.80 -11.88 -7.77
N GLN A 69 -14.25 -12.22 -6.60
CA GLN A 69 -14.31 -13.58 -6.08
C GLN A 69 -15.75 -14.03 -5.82
N LYS A 70 -16.59 -13.14 -5.33
CA LYS A 70 -18.02 -13.39 -5.14
C LYS A 70 -18.77 -13.61 -6.47
N ALA A 71 -18.34 -12.96 -7.53
CA ALA A 71 -18.87 -13.23 -8.88
C ALA A 71 -18.45 -14.62 -9.39
N ILE A 72 -17.19 -14.98 -9.18
CA ILE A 72 -16.67 -16.32 -9.53
C ILE A 72 -17.40 -17.41 -8.74
N ASP A 73 -17.59 -17.26 -7.44
CA ASP A 73 -18.35 -18.21 -6.62
C ASP A 73 -19.77 -18.46 -7.18
N LYS A 74 -20.46 -17.40 -7.60
CA LYS A 74 -21.76 -17.52 -8.24
C LYS A 74 -21.70 -18.26 -9.59
N GLN A 75 -20.67 -18.01 -10.39
CA GLN A 75 -20.46 -18.72 -11.66
C GLN A 75 -20.21 -20.19 -11.41
N ILE A 76 -19.35 -20.58 -10.46
CA ILE A 76 -19.08 -21.97 -10.06
C ILE A 76 -20.36 -22.66 -9.63
N ASN A 77 -21.17 -22.02 -8.77
CA ASN A 77 -22.41 -22.62 -8.26
C ASN A 77 -23.51 -22.78 -9.32
N SER A 78 -23.40 -22.10 -10.48
CA SER A 78 -24.32 -22.21 -11.61
C SER A 78 -23.77 -23.03 -12.78
N ALA A 79 -22.48 -23.39 -12.75
CA ALA A 79 -21.80 -24.11 -13.82
C ALA A 79 -22.16 -25.61 -13.86
N SER A 80 -22.00 -26.23 -15.04
CA SER A 80 -22.08 -27.69 -15.24
C SER A 80 -20.68 -28.25 -15.52
N SER A 81 -20.37 -29.40 -14.94
CA SER A 81 -19.09 -30.10 -15.19
C SER A 81 -18.88 -30.52 -16.66
N GLU A 82 -19.92 -30.51 -17.45
CA GLU A 82 -19.86 -30.80 -18.87
C GLU A 82 -19.43 -29.62 -19.73
N GLU A 83 -19.53 -28.40 -19.18
CA GLU A 83 -19.21 -27.13 -19.86
C GLU A 83 -17.72 -26.75 -19.72
N LYS A 84 -16.82 -27.56 -20.26
CA LYS A 84 -15.37 -27.42 -20.11
C LYS A 84 -14.83 -26.01 -20.50
N ASP A 85 -15.36 -25.44 -21.57
CA ASP A 85 -14.92 -24.11 -22.03
C ASP A 85 -15.31 -23.01 -21.01
N ASN A 86 -16.48 -23.11 -20.40
CA ASN A 86 -16.94 -22.21 -19.34
C ASN A 86 -16.06 -22.36 -18.08
N LEU A 87 -15.80 -23.60 -17.65
CA LEU A 87 -14.93 -23.87 -16.51
C LEU A 87 -13.49 -23.34 -16.71
N SER A 88 -12.97 -23.48 -17.95
CA SER A 88 -11.66 -22.93 -18.31
C SER A 88 -11.65 -21.41 -18.24
N SER A 89 -12.74 -20.74 -18.64
CA SER A 89 -12.87 -19.28 -18.53
C SER A 89 -12.89 -18.83 -17.07
N ILE A 90 -13.68 -19.50 -16.21
CA ILE A 90 -13.73 -19.21 -14.77
C ILE A 90 -12.36 -19.44 -14.12
N ALA A 91 -11.65 -20.52 -14.50
CA ALA A 91 -10.30 -20.79 -13.99
C ALA A 91 -9.28 -19.71 -14.40
N GLN A 92 -9.47 -19.05 -15.54
CA GLN A 92 -8.64 -17.91 -15.95
C GLN A 92 -8.98 -16.64 -15.16
N GLU A 93 -10.25 -16.41 -14.83
CA GLU A 93 -10.66 -15.32 -13.95
C GLU A 93 -10.08 -15.52 -12.55
N GLU A 94 -10.12 -16.75 -12.03
CA GLU A 94 -9.52 -17.11 -10.75
C GLU A 94 -8.00 -16.89 -10.73
N LEU A 95 -7.29 -17.19 -11.82
CA LEU A 95 -5.87 -16.89 -11.94
C LEU A 95 -5.59 -15.39 -11.81
N ARG A 96 -6.44 -14.54 -12.38
CA ARG A 96 -6.32 -13.08 -12.23
C ARG A 96 -6.53 -12.65 -10.79
N ASN A 97 -7.45 -13.27 -10.05
CA ASN A 97 -7.67 -12.99 -8.64
C ASN A 97 -6.48 -13.41 -7.79
N ILE A 98 -5.82 -14.54 -8.12
CA ILE A 98 -4.56 -14.98 -7.48
C ILE A 98 -3.46 -13.93 -7.70
N GLU A 99 -3.27 -13.47 -8.93
CA GLU A 99 -2.28 -12.46 -9.29
C GLU A 99 -2.58 -11.12 -8.58
N GLU A 100 -3.85 -10.74 -8.50
CA GLU A 100 -4.29 -9.52 -7.83
C GLU A 100 -4.05 -9.59 -6.32
N LEU A 101 -4.37 -10.72 -5.66
CA LEU A 101 -4.09 -10.90 -4.23
C LEU A 101 -2.60 -10.80 -3.94
N ASN A 102 -1.75 -11.47 -4.72
CA ASN A 102 -0.30 -11.41 -4.57
C ASN A 102 0.23 -9.98 -4.75
N ASN A 103 -0.33 -9.22 -5.68
CA ASN A 103 0.03 -7.83 -5.92
C ASN A 103 -0.40 -6.92 -4.75
N ILE A 104 -1.60 -7.13 -4.20
CA ILE A 104 -2.09 -6.42 -3.02
C ILE A 104 -1.17 -6.69 -1.81
N LEU A 105 -0.81 -7.95 -1.55
CA LEU A 105 0.09 -8.32 -0.45
C LEU A 105 1.49 -7.68 -0.62
N SER A 106 2.05 -7.69 -1.83
CA SER A 106 3.32 -7.03 -2.12
C SER A 106 3.25 -5.51 -1.90
N GLN A 107 2.17 -4.86 -2.33
CA GLN A 107 1.98 -3.42 -2.10
C GLN A 107 1.76 -3.09 -0.63
N THR A 108 1.12 -4.00 0.13
CA THR A 108 0.97 -3.86 1.59
C THR A 108 2.32 -3.94 2.29
N GLU A 109 3.23 -4.82 1.84
CA GLU A 109 4.60 -4.90 2.35
C GLU A 109 5.38 -3.60 2.08
N ASP A 110 5.29 -3.05 0.87
CA ASP A 110 5.95 -1.80 0.52
C ASP A 110 5.37 -0.59 1.26
N ALA A 111 4.06 -0.59 1.51
CA ALA A 111 3.41 0.40 2.36
C ALA A 111 3.91 0.30 3.81
N ALA A 112 4.01 -0.93 4.36
CA ALA A 112 4.54 -1.15 5.70
C ALA A 112 5.96 -0.60 5.86
N LYS A 113 6.87 -0.87 4.90
CA LYS A 113 8.24 -0.32 4.89
C LYS A 113 8.26 1.22 4.89
N THR A 114 7.34 1.83 4.15
CA THR A 114 7.25 3.30 4.09
C THR A 114 6.73 3.88 5.40
N ILE A 115 5.71 3.25 5.99
CA ILE A 115 5.04 3.69 7.22
C ILE A 115 5.93 3.49 8.46
N GLU A 116 6.81 2.51 8.47
CA GLU A 116 7.72 2.19 9.58
C GLU A 116 8.55 3.41 10.02
N GLN A 117 8.83 4.36 9.10
CA GLN A 117 9.58 5.60 9.38
C GLN A 117 8.84 6.56 10.33
N PHE A 118 7.51 6.44 10.47
CA PHE A 118 6.68 7.34 11.27
C PHE A 118 5.62 6.66 12.14
N SER A 119 5.36 5.36 11.94
CA SER A 119 4.46 4.55 12.79
C SER A 119 4.85 3.09 12.75
N GLU A 120 5.68 2.67 13.71
CA GLU A 120 6.08 1.27 13.87
C GLU A 120 4.88 0.36 14.15
N GLU A 121 3.90 0.83 14.95
CA GLU A 121 2.69 0.07 15.27
C GLU A 121 1.88 -0.25 14.02
N THR A 122 1.61 0.74 13.17
CA THR A 122 0.88 0.55 11.92
C THR A 122 1.65 -0.34 10.94
N ALA A 123 2.96 -0.16 10.84
CA ALA A 123 3.81 -0.99 9.99
C ALA A 123 3.78 -2.47 10.43
N ASN A 124 3.85 -2.73 11.74
CA ASN A 124 3.75 -4.08 12.28
C ASN A 124 2.37 -4.70 12.05
N SER A 125 1.29 -3.92 12.16
CA SER A 125 -0.07 -4.38 11.85
C SER A 125 -0.19 -4.83 10.39
N LEU A 126 0.38 -4.08 9.45
CA LEU A 126 0.39 -4.44 8.03
C LEU A 126 1.25 -5.68 7.74
N LYS A 127 2.42 -5.81 8.38
CA LYS A 127 3.26 -7.02 8.28
C LYS A 127 2.52 -8.25 8.81
N ASN A 128 1.84 -8.12 9.97
CA ASN A 128 1.05 -9.19 10.55
C ASN A 128 -0.14 -9.60 9.66
N LEU A 129 -0.75 -8.66 8.93
CA LEU A 129 -1.81 -8.97 7.98
C LEU A 129 -1.30 -9.85 6.83
N ILE A 130 -0.11 -9.56 6.29
CA ILE A 130 0.49 -10.33 5.19
C ILE A 130 0.77 -11.78 5.62
N ASP A 131 1.29 -11.96 6.82
CA ASP A 131 1.68 -13.27 7.38
C ASP A 131 0.52 -13.94 8.15
N SER A 132 -0.70 -13.39 8.07
CA SER A 132 -1.86 -13.89 8.80
C SER A 132 -2.39 -15.22 8.24
N ASP A 133 -3.01 -16.01 9.11
CA ASP A 133 -3.72 -17.22 8.68
C ASP A 133 -4.76 -16.95 7.58
N PRO A 134 -5.56 -15.85 7.62
CA PRO A 134 -6.47 -15.50 6.53
C PRO A 134 -5.76 -15.24 5.20
N ALA A 135 -4.61 -14.56 5.18
CA ALA A 135 -3.88 -14.28 3.94
C ALA A 135 -3.35 -15.58 3.30
N ILE A 136 -2.76 -16.45 4.12
CA ILE A 136 -2.27 -17.77 3.68
C ILE A 136 -3.42 -18.65 3.18
N ALA A 137 -4.54 -18.67 3.93
CA ALA A 137 -5.71 -19.44 3.55
C ALA A 137 -6.34 -18.92 2.25
N ALA A 138 -6.47 -17.60 2.07
CA ALA A 138 -6.99 -17.01 0.84
C ALA A 138 -6.16 -17.42 -0.39
N GLN A 139 -4.82 -17.34 -0.30
CA GLN A 139 -3.95 -17.78 -1.39
C GLN A 139 -4.13 -19.26 -1.72
N SER A 140 -4.12 -20.12 -0.70
CA SER A 140 -4.29 -21.56 -0.87
C SER A 140 -5.66 -21.92 -1.46
N ASP A 141 -6.72 -21.29 -0.98
CA ASP A 141 -8.10 -21.58 -1.42
C ASP A 141 -8.36 -21.11 -2.85
N LEU A 142 -7.80 -19.95 -3.27
CA LEU A 142 -7.87 -19.48 -4.65
C LEU A 142 -7.14 -20.45 -5.61
N GLU A 143 -5.95 -20.91 -5.25
CA GLU A 143 -5.17 -21.88 -6.03
C GLU A 143 -5.92 -23.21 -6.16
N GLU A 144 -6.52 -23.72 -5.07
CA GLU A 144 -7.29 -24.98 -5.11
C GLU A 144 -8.59 -24.80 -5.89
N THR A 145 -9.28 -23.66 -5.79
CA THR A 145 -10.44 -23.32 -6.63
C THR A 145 -10.09 -23.44 -8.11
N ARG A 146 -9.01 -22.77 -8.52
CA ARG A 146 -8.55 -22.80 -9.91
C ARG A 146 -8.23 -24.22 -10.38
N LYS A 147 -7.51 -24.98 -9.57
CA LYS A 147 -7.12 -26.36 -9.89
C LYS A 147 -8.34 -27.28 -10.01
N SER A 148 -9.29 -27.15 -9.11
CA SER A 148 -10.53 -27.92 -9.11
C SER A 148 -11.39 -27.62 -10.34
N LEU A 149 -11.48 -26.34 -10.75
CA LEU A 149 -12.13 -25.92 -12.00
C LEU A 149 -11.48 -26.56 -13.24
N MET A 150 -10.15 -26.59 -13.28
CA MET A 150 -9.41 -27.23 -14.38
C MET A 150 -9.67 -28.75 -14.44
N ASN A 151 -9.95 -29.40 -13.32
CA ASN A 151 -10.28 -30.81 -13.19
C ASN A 151 -11.79 -31.10 -13.32
N ALA A 152 -12.62 -30.06 -13.52
CA ALA A 152 -14.09 -30.13 -13.53
C ALA A 152 -14.70 -30.67 -12.22
N ASP A 153 -13.99 -30.50 -11.08
CA ASP A 153 -14.49 -30.82 -9.74
C ASP A 153 -15.18 -29.58 -9.13
N LEU A 154 -16.47 -29.44 -9.47
CA LEU A 154 -17.26 -28.27 -9.01
C LEU A 154 -17.53 -28.30 -7.51
N SER A 155 -17.54 -29.50 -6.88
CA SER A 155 -17.76 -29.60 -5.44
C SER A 155 -16.60 -28.98 -4.65
N GLU A 156 -15.37 -29.38 -5.01
CA GLU A 156 -14.16 -28.85 -4.39
C GLU A 156 -13.94 -27.39 -4.77
N ALA A 157 -14.20 -27.02 -6.04
CA ALA A 157 -14.11 -25.63 -6.48
C ALA A 157 -15.05 -24.69 -5.68
N SER A 158 -16.30 -25.11 -5.45
CA SER A 158 -17.25 -24.32 -4.63
C SER A 158 -16.84 -24.25 -3.16
N PHE A 159 -16.32 -25.34 -2.61
CA PHE A 159 -15.82 -25.36 -1.23
C PHE A 159 -14.65 -24.38 -1.04
N SER A 160 -13.63 -24.49 -1.88
CA SER A 160 -12.44 -23.64 -1.81
C SER A 160 -12.76 -22.16 -2.12
N SER A 161 -13.63 -21.89 -3.13
CA SER A 161 -14.09 -20.52 -3.43
C SER A 161 -14.78 -19.86 -2.25
N ASN A 162 -15.64 -20.59 -1.54
CA ASN A 162 -16.27 -20.07 -0.31
C ASN A 162 -15.25 -19.87 0.82
N GLY A 163 -14.21 -20.71 0.91
CA GLY A 163 -13.08 -20.56 1.82
C GLY A 163 -12.32 -19.26 1.57
N SER A 164 -11.94 -19.04 0.31
CA SER A 164 -11.22 -17.81 -0.11
C SER A 164 -12.02 -16.53 0.19
N LEU A 165 -13.34 -16.53 -0.08
CA LEU A 165 -14.21 -15.39 0.25
C LEU A 165 -14.18 -15.04 1.74
N LYS A 166 -14.33 -16.04 2.62
CA LYS A 166 -14.27 -15.82 4.06
C LYS A 166 -12.92 -15.33 4.55
N SER A 167 -11.85 -15.79 3.90
CA SER A 167 -10.49 -15.41 4.23
C SER A 167 -10.19 -13.99 3.78
N ILE A 168 -10.61 -13.59 2.57
CA ILE A 168 -10.49 -12.23 2.06
C ILE A 168 -11.32 -11.26 2.92
N GLU A 169 -12.55 -11.63 3.31
CA GLU A 169 -13.39 -10.82 4.20
C GLU A 169 -12.69 -10.54 5.53
N LYS A 170 -12.08 -11.56 6.16
CA LYS A 170 -11.32 -11.40 7.41
C LYS A 170 -10.04 -10.54 7.27
N MET A 171 -9.51 -10.41 6.07
CA MET A 171 -8.37 -9.52 5.80
C MET A 171 -8.81 -8.06 5.69
N MET A 172 -10.10 -7.80 5.46
CA MET A 172 -10.65 -6.44 5.37
C MET A 172 -11.14 -5.89 6.72
N ASP A 173 -11.37 -6.76 7.72
CA ASP A 173 -11.77 -6.38 9.09
C ASP A 173 -10.57 -5.92 9.95
#